data_fd045cd7decf078e96d66fa960385d99
#
_entry.id   fd045cd7decf078e96d66fa960385d99
#
_cell.length_a   1.000
_cell.length_b   1.000
_cell.length_c   1.000
_cell.angle_alpha   90.00
_cell.angle_beta   90.00
_cell.angle_gamma   90.00
#
_symmetry.space_group_name_H-M   'P 1'
#
loop_
_entity.id
_entity.type
_entity.pdbx_description
1 polymer ?
#
loop_
_entity_poly.entity_id
_entity_poly.type
_entity_poly.pdbx_seq_one_letter_code
_entity_poly.pdbx_strand_id
1 'polypeptide(L)'
;RRVLFRSEQGYEEPVGMAKITPAYNLPSAFVIHTVGPKIENQPTQIDEDLLAKCYLSVLALAEKNNIESIAIPCISTGAFNFPKQKAATIAIQTVKDFIKDSTTVKKVIFNVFDDDNLSIYQELLTK
;
A
#
# COMPACT_ATOMS: atom_id res chain seq x y z
N ARG A 1 5.61 -16.96 0.00
CA ARG A 1 5.16 -16.36 -1.24
C ARG A 1 5.36 -14.87 -1.23
N ARG A 2 5.89 -14.36 -2.30
CA ARG A 2 6.10 -12.94 -2.49
C ARG A 2 5.06 -12.38 -3.45
N VAL A 3 4.52 -11.20 -3.15
CA VAL A 3 3.53 -10.52 -3.97
C VAL A 3 4.05 -9.14 -4.31
N LEU A 4 3.91 -8.76 -5.58
CA LEU A 4 4.14 -7.39 -6.01
C LEU A 4 2.82 -6.64 -5.94
N PHE A 5 2.86 -5.48 -5.31
CA PHE A 5 1.73 -4.56 -5.29
C PHE A 5 1.79 -3.67 -6.53
N ARG A 6 0.63 -3.41 -7.12
CA ARG A 6 0.52 -2.47 -8.24
C ARG A 6 -0.65 -1.53 -8.01
N SER A 7 -0.37 -0.23 -8.13
CA SER A 7 -1.41 0.79 -8.11
C SER A 7 -1.82 1.08 -9.55
N GLU A 8 -3.12 1.07 -9.82
CA GLU A 8 -3.64 1.36 -11.14
C GLU A 8 -4.46 2.64 -11.13
N GLN A 9 -4.43 3.35 -12.26
CA GLN A 9 -5.18 4.59 -12.42
C GLN A 9 -6.58 4.28 -12.90
N GLY A 10 -7.36 3.87 -12.00
CA GLY A 10 -8.77 3.96 -11.88
C GLY A 10 -9.70 3.74 -13.03
N TYR A 11 -9.65 2.66 -13.73
CA TYR A 11 -10.75 2.37 -14.61
C TYR A 11 -11.48 1.07 -14.27
N GLU A 12 -10.92 0.21 -13.46
CA GLU A 12 -11.57 -1.06 -13.09
C GLU A 12 -11.86 -1.19 -11.60
N GLU A 13 -11.01 -0.62 -10.74
CA GLU A 13 -11.18 -0.75 -9.30
C GLU A 13 -11.59 0.58 -8.68
N PRO A 14 -12.63 0.61 -7.82
CA PRO A 14 -12.95 1.81 -7.05
C PRO A 14 -11.79 2.18 -6.13
N VAL A 15 -11.66 3.47 -5.84
CA VAL A 15 -10.66 3.97 -4.90
C VAL A 15 -10.80 3.25 -3.55
N GLY A 16 -9.70 2.80 -2.99
CA GLY A 16 -9.67 2.11 -1.71
C GLY A 16 -9.92 0.61 -1.78
N MET A 17 -10.30 0.10 -2.93
CA MET A 17 -10.51 -1.34 -3.13
C MET A 17 -9.25 -2.00 -3.70
N ALA A 18 -9.19 -3.32 -3.65
CA ALA A 18 -8.05 -4.06 -4.18
C ALA A 18 -8.51 -5.33 -4.89
N LYS A 19 -7.69 -5.77 -5.83
CA LYS A 19 -7.95 -6.95 -6.65
C LYS A 19 -6.65 -7.73 -6.82
N ILE A 20 -6.74 -9.05 -6.76
CA ILE A 20 -5.56 -9.92 -6.90
C ILE A 20 -5.60 -10.68 -8.21
N THR A 21 -4.46 -10.78 -8.87
CA THR A 21 -4.29 -11.57 -10.09
C THR A 21 -3.00 -12.37 -10.03
N PRO A 22 -2.88 -13.48 -10.81
CA PRO A 22 -1.60 -14.18 -10.93
C PRO A 22 -0.53 -13.27 -11.51
N ALA A 23 0.72 -13.50 -11.15
CA ALA A 23 1.83 -12.67 -11.61
C ALA A 23 2.37 -13.07 -12.99
N TYR A 24 1.92 -14.20 -13.52
CA TYR A 24 2.33 -14.74 -14.83
C TYR A 24 3.86 -14.85 -14.95
N ASN A 25 4.50 -13.97 -15.73
CA ASN A 25 5.93 -14.02 -15.99
C ASN A 25 6.80 -13.22 -15.00
N LEU A 26 6.18 -12.63 -13.99
CA LEU A 26 6.93 -11.89 -12.97
C LEU A 26 7.50 -12.84 -11.90
N PRO A 27 8.60 -12.46 -11.23
CA PRO A 27 9.20 -13.30 -10.19
C PRO A 27 8.43 -13.25 -8.87
N SER A 28 7.12 -13.26 -8.95
CA SER A 28 6.21 -13.24 -7.80
C SER A 28 5.04 -14.14 -8.09
N ALA A 29 4.34 -14.61 -7.06
CA ALA A 29 3.19 -15.49 -7.24
C ALA A 29 1.94 -14.73 -7.68
N PHE A 30 1.77 -13.48 -7.18
CA PHE A 30 0.58 -12.69 -7.43
C PHE A 30 0.93 -11.22 -7.57
N VAL A 31 0.02 -10.47 -8.20
CA VAL A 31 0.02 -9.01 -8.21
C VAL A 31 -1.29 -8.54 -7.61
N ILE A 32 -1.22 -7.58 -6.69
CA ILE A 32 -2.41 -6.96 -6.12
C ILE A 32 -2.52 -5.56 -6.68
N HIS A 33 -3.70 -5.21 -7.17
CA HIS A 33 -4.00 -3.92 -7.77
C HIS A 33 -4.91 -3.13 -6.86
N THR A 34 -4.60 -1.86 -6.65
CA THR A 34 -5.48 -0.95 -5.92
C THR A 34 -5.37 0.45 -6.51
N VAL A 35 -6.34 1.30 -6.20
CA VAL A 35 -6.36 2.69 -6.63
C VAL A 35 -6.41 3.58 -5.41
N GLY A 36 -5.38 4.42 -5.24
CA GLY A 36 -5.32 5.39 -4.17
C GLY A 36 -6.08 6.67 -4.51
N PRO A 37 -6.39 7.50 -3.51
CA PRO A 37 -7.05 8.77 -3.75
C PRO A 37 -6.12 9.76 -4.45
N LYS A 38 -6.70 10.56 -5.34
CA LYS A 38 -6.00 11.66 -6.01
C LYS A 38 -6.31 12.96 -5.29
N ILE A 39 -5.28 13.71 -4.93
CA ILE A 39 -5.41 14.93 -4.15
C ILE A 39 -5.26 16.14 -5.07
N GLU A 40 -6.24 17.03 -5.06
CA GLU A 40 -6.19 18.25 -5.88
C GLU A 40 -5.61 19.43 -5.13
N ASN A 41 -5.97 19.60 -3.87
CA ASN A 41 -5.45 20.68 -3.01
C ASN A 41 -4.83 20.10 -1.75
N GLN A 42 -5.61 20.03 -0.68
CA GLN A 42 -5.19 19.42 0.58
C GLN A 42 -5.98 18.15 0.82
N PRO A 43 -5.35 17.10 1.37
CA PRO A 43 -6.11 15.90 1.67
C PRO A 43 -7.18 16.16 2.74
N THR A 44 -8.36 15.65 2.48
CA THR A 44 -9.46 15.69 3.45
C THR A 44 -9.41 14.43 4.33
N GLN A 45 -10.25 14.38 5.37
CA GLN A 45 -10.34 13.17 6.19
C GLN A 45 -10.80 11.98 5.34
N ILE A 46 -11.69 12.23 4.37
CA ILE A 46 -12.13 11.17 3.45
C ILE A 46 -10.94 10.63 2.65
N ASP A 47 -10.06 11.50 2.16
CA ASP A 47 -8.86 11.08 1.42
C ASP A 47 -7.94 10.25 2.30
N GLU A 48 -7.75 10.64 3.56
CA GLU A 48 -6.90 9.89 4.49
C GLU A 48 -7.49 8.52 4.79
N ASP A 49 -8.80 8.45 4.99
CA ASP A 49 -9.50 7.18 5.23
C ASP A 49 -9.42 6.27 4.01
N LEU A 50 -9.54 6.82 2.81
CA LEU A 50 -9.41 6.05 1.58
C LEU A 50 -8.00 5.51 1.38
N LEU A 51 -6.97 6.28 1.73
CA LEU A 51 -5.60 5.80 1.67
C LEU A 51 -5.37 4.65 2.64
N ALA A 52 -5.83 4.79 3.87
CA ALA A 52 -5.76 3.70 4.85
C ALA A 52 -6.50 2.47 4.34
N LYS A 53 -7.66 2.66 3.72
CA LYS A 53 -8.45 1.56 3.15
C LYS A 53 -7.71 0.84 2.04
N CYS A 54 -6.90 1.54 1.23
CA CYS A 54 -6.06 0.90 0.21
C CYS A 54 -5.12 -0.12 0.86
N TYR A 55 -4.41 0.28 1.89
CA TYR A 55 -3.49 -0.62 2.59
C TYR A 55 -4.22 -1.78 3.24
N LEU A 56 -5.36 -1.51 3.90
CA LEU A 56 -6.15 -2.57 4.52
C LEU A 56 -6.68 -3.57 3.50
N SER A 57 -7.18 -3.09 2.36
CA SER A 57 -7.72 -3.96 1.31
C SER A 57 -6.65 -4.85 0.72
N VAL A 58 -5.44 -4.29 0.50
CA VAL A 58 -4.29 -5.05 0.01
C VAL A 58 -3.89 -6.13 1.00
N LEU A 59 -3.77 -5.77 2.27
CA LEU A 59 -3.36 -6.71 3.32
C LEU A 59 -4.42 -7.79 3.57
N ALA A 60 -5.69 -7.43 3.51
CA ALA A 60 -6.78 -8.39 3.66
C ALA A 60 -6.77 -9.43 2.54
N LEU A 61 -6.52 -9.01 1.30
CA LEU A 61 -6.36 -9.95 0.18
C LEU A 61 -5.15 -10.85 0.35
N ALA A 62 -4.04 -10.29 0.83
CA ALA A 62 -2.84 -11.06 1.11
C ALA A 62 -3.13 -12.15 2.14
N GLU A 63 -3.80 -11.80 3.23
CA GLU A 63 -4.13 -12.76 4.28
C GLU A 63 -5.08 -13.85 3.77
N LYS A 64 -6.11 -13.46 3.03
CA LYS A 64 -7.08 -14.39 2.47
C LYS A 64 -6.42 -15.42 1.54
N ASN A 65 -5.36 -15.03 0.85
CA ASN A 65 -4.65 -15.87 -0.09
C ASN A 65 -3.39 -16.52 0.49
N ASN A 66 -3.22 -16.50 1.80
CA ASN A 66 -2.10 -17.10 2.52
C ASN A 66 -0.74 -16.57 2.06
N ILE A 67 -0.67 -15.28 1.80
CA ILE A 67 0.55 -14.61 1.37
C ILE A 67 1.32 -14.15 2.61
N GLU A 68 2.57 -14.58 2.74
CA GLU A 68 3.39 -14.27 3.90
C GLU A 68 4.20 -12.98 3.73
N SER A 69 4.54 -12.63 2.50
CA SER A 69 5.43 -11.51 2.19
C SER A 69 4.87 -10.69 1.06
N ILE A 70 4.84 -9.37 1.24
CA ILE A 70 4.31 -8.44 0.24
C ILE A 70 5.18 -7.19 0.17
N ALA A 71 5.39 -6.70 -1.05
CA ALA A 71 6.07 -5.43 -1.30
C ALA A 71 5.03 -4.40 -1.74
N ILE A 72 4.99 -3.25 -1.08
CA ILE A 72 4.02 -2.19 -1.33
C ILE A 72 4.75 -0.88 -1.64
N PRO A 73 4.44 -0.21 -2.77
CA PRO A 73 5.01 1.10 -3.06
C PRO A 73 4.31 2.20 -2.23
N CYS A 74 4.79 3.42 -2.40
CA CYS A 74 4.20 4.59 -1.73
C CYS A 74 2.93 5.02 -2.47
N ILE A 75 1.79 4.53 -2.02
CA ILE A 75 0.50 4.78 -2.68
C ILE A 75 0.16 6.26 -2.66
N SER A 76 -0.30 6.77 -3.80
CA SER A 76 -0.80 8.14 -4.02
C SER A 76 0.24 9.27 -3.89
N THR A 77 1.52 9.00 -3.62
CA THR A 77 2.50 10.07 -3.40
C THR A 77 3.19 10.55 -4.67
N GLY A 78 2.97 9.90 -5.79
CA GLY A 78 3.49 10.34 -7.08
C GLY A 78 2.51 11.31 -7.77
N ALA A 79 2.01 10.92 -8.94
CA ALA A 79 1.11 11.74 -9.72
C ALA A 79 -0.20 12.10 -9.02
N PHE A 80 -0.60 11.34 -7.99
CA PHE A 80 -1.82 11.62 -7.23
C PHE A 80 -1.62 12.63 -6.11
N ASN A 81 -0.39 13.09 -5.88
CA ASN A 81 -0.07 14.25 -5.02
C ASN A 81 -0.44 14.14 -3.55
N PHE A 82 -0.56 12.95 -2.99
CA PHE A 82 -0.74 12.84 -1.55
C PHE A 82 0.55 13.29 -0.86
N PRO A 83 0.48 14.17 0.16
CA PRO A 83 1.69 14.62 0.87
C PRO A 83 2.46 13.43 1.45
N LYS A 84 3.76 13.36 1.15
CA LYS A 84 4.58 12.19 1.44
C LYS A 84 4.65 11.83 2.92
N GLN A 85 4.83 12.83 3.79
CA GLN A 85 4.93 12.60 5.24
C GLN A 85 3.63 12.02 5.79
N LYS A 86 2.50 12.60 5.40
CA LYS A 86 1.18 12.16 5.85
C LYS A 86 0.85 10.78 5.32
N ALA A 87 1.13 10.54 4.04
CA ALA A 87 0.90 9.23 3.43
C ALA A 87 1.73 8.14 4.10
N ALA A 88 2.99 8.40 4.39
CA ALA A 88 3.86 7.43 5.06
C ALA A 88 3.36 7.12 6.47
N THR A 89 2.92 8.13 7.21
CA THR A 89 2.37 7.93 8.56
C THR A 89 1.14 7.02 8.52
N ILE A 90 0.24 7.28 7.57
CA ILE A 90 -0.97 6.45 7.39
C ILE A 90 -0.58 5.02 7.01
N ALA A 91 0.33 4.87 6.06
CA ALA A 91 0.77 3.55 5.57
C ALA A 91 1.37 2.71 6.70
N ILE A 92 2.32 3.28 7.42
CA ILE A 92 3.04 2.56 8.48
C ILE A 92 2.09 2.21 9.62
N GLN A 93 1.24 3.13 10.04
CA GLN A 93 0.30 2.88 11.12
C GLN A 93 -0.70 1.79 10.73
N THR A 94 -1.24 1.85 9.54
CA THR A 94 -2.21 0.86 9.05
C THR A 94 -1.57 -0.53 8.98
N VAL A 95 -0.36 -0.62 8.44
CA VAL A 95 0.36 -1.89 8.32
C VAL A 95 0.70 -2.45 9.71
N LYS A 96 1.19 -1.63 10.62
CA LYS A 96 1.52 -2.08 11.98
C LYS A 96 0.30 -2.63 12.70
N ASP A 97 -0.83 -1.93 12.60
CA ASP A 97 -2.07 -2.37 13.25
C ASP A 97 -2.56 -3.69 12.66
N PHE A 98 -2.45 -3.86 11.35
CA PHE A 98 -2.87 -5.09 10.70
C PHE A 98 -1.97 -6.27 11.08
N ILE A 99 -0.66 -6.09 11.03
CA ILE A 99 0.31 -7.17 11.29
C ILE A 99 0.19 -7.67 12.73
N LYS A 100 -0.16 -6.80 13.66
CA LYS A 100 -0.30 -7.16 15.06
C LYS A 100 -1.24 -8.35 15.27
N ASP A 101 -2.31 -8.42 14.49
CA ASP A 101 -3.32 -9.46 14.61
C ASP A 101 -3.27 -10.49 13.48
N SER A 102 -2.38 -10.33 12.50
CA SER A 102 -2.29 -11.25 11.38
C SER A 102 -1.45 -12.47 11.73
N THR A 103 -1.95 -13.63 11.35
CA THR A 103 -1.22 -14.89 11.49
C THR A 103 -0.52 -15.31 10.21
N THR A 104 -0.83 -14.68 9.10
CA THR A 104 -0.35 -15.06 7.77
C THR A 104 0.70 -14.09 7.23
N VAL A 105 0.39 -12.80 7.20
CA VAL A 105 1.30 -11.79 6.67
C VAL A 105 2.41 -11.52 7.69
N LYS A 106 3.64 -11.90 7.35
CA LYS A 106 4.78 -11.82 8.26
C LYS A 106 5.78 -10.75 7.86
N LYS A 107 5.77 -10.33 6.61
CA LYS A 107 6.76 -9.38 6.08
C LYS A 107 6.11 -8.43 5.11
N VAL A 108 6.22 -7.14 5.40
CA VAL A 108 5.80 -6.08 4.49
C VAL A 108 7.03 -5.25 4.15
N ILE A 109 7.31 -5.12 2.86
CA ILE A 109 8.43 -4.32 2.37
C ILE A 109 7.83 -3.06 1.76
N PHE A 110 8.20 -1.90 2.31
CA PHE A 110 7.85 -0.63 1.70
C PHE A 110 8.86 -0.33 0.60
N ASN A 111 8.40 -0.35 -0.64
CA ASN A 111 9.26 -0.17 -1.81
C ASN A 111 9.26 1.31 -2.19
N VAL A 112 10.35 2.01 -1.92
CA VAL A 112 10.45 3.45 -2.13
C VAL A 112 11.38 3.74 -3.31
N PHE A 113 11.01 4.74 -4.11
CA PHE A 113 11.72 5.04 -5.35
C PHE A 113 12.41 6.40 -5.37
N ASP A 114 12.17 7.26 -4.38
CA ASP A 114 12.81 8.56 -4.32
C ASP A 114 13.41 8.81 -2.93
N ASP A 115 14.33 9.76 -2.87
CA ASP A 115 15.09 10.03 -1.65
C ASP A 115 14.21 10.63 -0.54
N ASP A 116 13.20 11.40 -0.90
CA ASP A 116 12.30 12.01 0.08
C ASP A 116 11.50 10.92 0.81
N ASN A 117 10.89 10.01 0.07
CA ASN A 117 10.17 8.91 0.68
C ASN A 117 11.10 7.99 1.48
N LEU A 118 12.30 7.73 0.97
CA LEU A 118 13.26 6.90 1.68
C LEU A 118 13.58 7.49 3.06
N SER A 119 13.90 8.78 3.11
CA SER A 119 14.19 9.46 4.36
C SER A 119 13.03 9.43 5.34
N ILE A 120 11.83 9.67 4.84
CA ILE A 120 10.61 9.68 5.66
C ILE A 120 10.35 8.30 6.25
N TYR A 121 10.40 7.25 5.43
CA TYR A 121 10.14 5.90 5.90
C TYR A 121 11.23 5.42 6.86
N GLN A 122 12.49 5.72 6.59
CA GLN A 122 13.58 5.36 7.50
C GLN A 122 13.39 6.00 8.87
N GLU A 123 13.04 7.27 8.91
CA GLU A 123 12.81 7.97 10.18
C GLU A 123 11.62 7.37 10.94
N LEU A 124 10.50 7.15 10.25
CA LEU A 124 9.29 6.64 10.91
C LEU A 124 9.44 5.20 11.38
N LEU A 125 10.16 4.36 10.63
CA LEU A 125 10.33 2.96 10.98
C LEU A 125 11.35 2.72 12.09
N THR A 126 12.24 3.67 12.34
CA THR A 126 13.26 3.55 13.40
C THR A 126 12.82 4.11 14.74
N LYS A 127 11.65 4.70 14.82
CA LYS A 127 11.12 5.24 16.08
C LYS A 127 10.45 4.19 16.94
#